data_1f9661f448215cbd6c0db060e9417b66
#
_entry.id   1f9661f448215cbd6c0db060e9417b66
#
_cell.length_a   1.000
_cell.length_b   1.000
_cell.length_c   1.000
_cell.angle_alpha   90.00
_cell.angle_beta   90.00
_cell.angle_gamma   90.00
#
_symmetry.space_group_name_H-M   'P 1'
#
loop_
_entity.id
_entity.type
_entity.pdbx_description
1 polymer ?
#
loop_
_entity_poly.entity_id
_entity_poly.type
_entity_poly.pdbx_seq_one_letter_code
_entity_poly.pdbx_strand_id
1 'polypeptide(L)'
;MTIQFSWPAGKSSAIMVAENILSEELCTSIIDESSKYYERLFAPGPVLSGVVANVKNSMDFSWSKDNLVNNCVPPEPLSTYEMEVSNAIFTSVAYYREQFRWLWDWVGICDTGFRMQRYVRGEGFYREHIDGGPVRVVILNRVLGAVIYLNDVEIGGETYFREQDIYVPARAGSIALFPAYWTHPHQ
;
A
#
# COMPACT_ATOMS: atom_id res chain seq x y z
N MET A 1 -19.91 -8.65 2.13
CA MET A 1 -19.99 -7.22 1.73
C MET A 1 -19.70 -7.11 0.24
N THR A 2 -20.26 -6.11 -0.45
CA THR A 2 -19.98 -5.89 -1.88
C THR A 2 -18.84 -4.89 -2.01
N ILE A 3 -17.83 -5.22 -2.83
CA ILE A 3 -16.72 -4.30 -3.13
C ILE A 3 -17.28 -3.10 -3.91
N GLN A 4 -16.89 -1.89 -3.50
CA GLN A 4 -17.30 -0.65 -4.16
C GLN A 4 -16.07 0.07 -4.70
N PHE A 5 -16.03 0.32 -6.01
CA PHE A 5 -14.95 1.03 -6.67
C PHE A 5 -15.36 2.49 -6.95
N SER A 6 -14.48 3.41 -6.63
CA SER A 6 -14.71 4.84 -6.83
C SER A 6 -13.45 5.55 -7.36
N TRP A 7 -13.65 6.75 -7.91
CA TRP A 7 -12.63 7.63 -8.43
C TRP A 7 -12.81 9.00 -7.78
N PRO A 8 -12.22 9.28 -6.63
CA PRO A 8 -12.52 10.47 -5.81
C PRO A 8 -12.43 11.81 -6.55
N ALA A 9 -11.51 11.94 -7.53
CA ALA A 9 -11.42 13.13 -8.40
C ALA A 9 -11.71 12.82 -9.87
N GLY A 10 -12.56 11.84 -10.11
CA GLY A 10 -12.84 11.35 -11.45
C GLY A 10 -11.74 10.45 -12.01
N LYS A 11 -12.08 9.67 -13.02
CA LYS A 11 -11.18 8.67 -13.63
C LYS A 11 -9.89 9.28 -14.22
N SER A 12 -9.94 10.54 -14.64
CA SER A 12 -8.76 11.25 -15.17
C SER A 12 -7.65 11.46 -14.15
N SER A 13 -7.96 11.44 -12.85
CA SER A 13 -6.95 11.48 -11.80
C SER A 13 -6.12 10.20 -11.71
N ALA A 14 -6.63 9.10 -12.26
CA ALA A 14 -6.06 7.76 -12.14
C ALA A 14 -5.86 7.27 -10.67
N ILE A 15 -6.50 7.93 -9.69
CA ILE A 15 -6.55 7.49 -8.30
C ILE A 15 -7.86 6.76 -8.09
N MET A 16 -7.77 5.46 -7.82
CA MET A 16 -8.91 4.60 -7.55
C MET A 16 -8.95 4.19 -6.09
N VAL A 17 -10.12 4.19 -5.51
CA VAL A 17 -10.36 3.62 -4.18
C VAL A 17 -11.33 2.45 -4.30
N ALA A 18 -11.00 1.31 -3.71
CA ALA A 18 -11.94 0.22 -3.51
C ALA A 18 -12.20 0.05 -2.02
N GLU A 19 -13.48 0.08 -1.63
CA GLU A 19 -13.93 -0.16 -0.26
C GLU A 19 -14.40 -1.60 -0.11
N ASN A 20 -14.32 -2.13 1.11
CA ASN A 20 -14.69 -3.50 1.46
C ASN A 20 -13.90 -4.56 0.66
N ILE A 21 -12.63 -4.28 0.34
CA ILE A 21 -11.77 -5.25 -0.35
C ILE A 21 -11.22 -6.31 0.63
N LEU A 22 -11.08 -5.95 1.90
CA LEU A 22 -10.89 -6.85 3.04
C LEU A 22 -12.01 -6.63 4.04
N SER A 23 -12.37 -7.66 4.82
CA SER A 23 -13.33 -7.48 5.90
C SER A 23 -12.67 -6.81 7.12
N GLU A 24 -13.44 -6.10 7.93
CA GLU A 24 -12.95 -5.48 9.16
C GLU A 24 -12.41 -6.53 10.14
N GLU A 25 -13.03 -7.70 10.20
CA GLU A 25 -12.59 -8.82 11.05
C GLU A 25 -11.21 -9.31 10.60
N LEU A 26 -10.97 -9.42 9.30
CA LEU A 26 -9.66 -9.81 8.77
C LEU A 26 -8.61 -8.74 9.05
N CYS A 27 -8.94 -7.47 8.85
CA CYS A 27 -8.06 -6.34 9.17
C CYS A 27 -7.65 -6.36 10.65
N THR A 28 -8.61 -6.56 11.56
CA THR A 28 -8.37 -6.68 12.99
C THR A 28 -7.48 -7.88 13.30
N SER A 29 -7.76 -9.03 12.69
CA SER A 29 -6.97 -10.25 12.88
C SER A 29 -5.52 -10.09 12.43
N ILE A 30 -5.29 -9.39 11.30
CA ILE A 30 -3.96 -9.06 10.79
C ILE A 30 -3.20 -8.17 11.79
N ILE A 31 -3.85 -7.13 12.32
CA ILE A 31 -3.25 -6.21 13.30
C ILE A 31 -2.90 -6.95 14.59
N ASP A 32 -3.84 -7.70 15.13
CA ASP A 32 -3.67 -8.43 16.39
C ASP A 32 -2.55 -9.47 16.27
N GLU A 33 -2.54 -10.23 15.19
CA GLU A 33 -1.53 -11.24 14.98
C GLU A 33 -0.14 -10.64 14.75
N SER A 34 -0.02 -9.63 13.91
CA SER A 34 1.26 -8.95 13.68
C SER A 34 1.83 -8.31 14.94
N SER A 35 0.96 -7.83 15.84
CA SER A 35 1.35 -7.21 17.11
C SER A 35 2.03 -8.19 18.07
N LYS A 36 1.69 -9.48 18.01
CA LYS A 36 2.34 -10.53 18.83
C LYS A 36 3.82 -10.72 18.48
N TYR A 37 4.18 -10.39 17.25
CA TYR A 37 5.55 -10.54 16.73
C TYR A 37 6.25 -9.21 16.52
N TYR A 38 5.75 -8.12 17.12
CA TYR A 38 6.23 -6.77 16.86
C TYR A 38 7.74 -6.64 17.00
N GLU A 39 8.31 -7.01 18.16
CA GLU A 39 9.74 -6.92 18.44
C GLU A 39 10.61 -7.80 17.50
N ARG A 40 10.01 -8.81 16.89
CA ARG A 40 10.73 -9.75 16.01
C ARG A 40 10.68 -9.33 14.55
N LEU A 41 9.54 -8.79 14.09
CA LEU A 41 9.26 -8.59 12.68
C LEU A 41 9.44 -7.14 12.23
N PHE A 42 9.12 -6.17 13.10
CA PHE A 42 9.13 -4.77 12.72
C PHE A 42 10.50 -4.13 12.96
N ALA A 43 10.89 -3.28 12.02
CA ALA A 43 12.10 -2.46 12.09
C ALA A 43 11.78 -1.04 11.61
N PRO A 44 12.61 -0.03 11.94
CA PRO A 44 12.41 1.33 11.42
C PRO A 44 12.24 1.35 9.90
N GLY A 45 11.17 1.99 9.43
CA GLY A 45 10.76 1.99 8.02
C GLY A 45 11.82 2.66 7.12
N PRO A 46 12.38 1.93 6.13
CA PRO A 46 13.35 2.51 5.23
C PRO A 46 12.66 3.28 4.09
N VAL A 47 13.36 4.28 3.59
CA VAL A 47 13.17 4.88 2.26
C VAL A 47 14.27 4.39 1.32
N LEU A 48 14.31 4.86 0.07
CA LEU A 48 15.29 4.41 -0.93
C LEU A 48 16.75 4.58 -0.45
N SER A 49 17.03 5.62 0.32
CA SER A 49 18.37 5.92 0.87
C SER A 49 18.66 5.24 2.22
N GLY A 50 17.81 4.34 2.69
CA GLY A 50 17.91 3.69 4.00
C GLY A 50 16.94 4.28 5.03
N VAL A 51 17.20 4.12 6.31
CA VAL A 51 16.36 4.67 7.39
C VAL A 51 16.66 6.16 7.58
N VAL A 52 15.68 7.01 7.30
CA VAL A 52 15.79 8.48 7.40
C VAL A 52 14.60 9.01 8.20
N ALA A 53 14.76 9.08 9.53
CA ALA A 53 13.68 9.34 10.48
C ALA A 53 12.96 10.69 10.30
N ASN A 54 13.58 11.70 9.69
CA ASN A 54 12.96 12.97 9.38
C ASN A 54 12.18 12.97 8.04
N VAL A 55 12.22 11.86 7.30
CA VAL A 55 11.44 11.62 6.07
C VAL A 55 10.31 10.65 6.33
N LYS A 56 10.59 9.58 7.07
CA LYS A 56 9.61 8.55 7.40
C LYS A 56 9.78 8.10 8.84
N ASN A 57 8.73 8.21 9.64
CA ASN A 57 8.68 7.69 11.00
C ASN A 57 7.59 6.62 11.10
N SER A 58 7.99 5.39 10.81
CA SER A 58 7.14 4.20 10.88
C SER A 58 7.97 2.99 11.31
N MET A 59 7.29 1.95 11.73
CA MET A 59 7.87 0.62 11.89
C MET A 59 7.32 -0.28 10.80
N ASP A 60 8.20 -0.86 10.00
CA ASP A 60 7.85 -1.62 8.81
C ASP A 60 8.21 -3.09 8.96
N PHE A 61 7.37 -3.94 8.40
CA PHE A 61 7.59 -5.37 8.28
C PHE A 61 7.35 -5.81 6.83
N SER A 62 8.36 -6.43 6.22
CA SER A 62 8.23 -7.04 4.88
C SER A 62 7.44 -8.33 4.99
N TRP A 63 6.24 -8.35 4.41
CA TRP A 63 5.30 -9.43 4.63
C TRP A 63 5.22 -10.44 3.48
N SER A 64 5.39 -10.02 2.24
CA SER A 64 5.23 -10.89 1.09
C SER A 64 6.34 -11.94 0.98
N LYS A 65 5.98 -13.20 0.72
CA LYS A 65 6.91 -14.33 0.46
C LYS A 65 7.80 -14.09 -0.76
N ASP A 66 7.28 -13.40 -1.76
CA ASP A 66 7.98 -13.09 -3.00
C ASP A 66 8.84 -11.83 -2.90
N ASN A 67 9.04 -11.34 -1.68
CA ASN A 67 9.85 -10.16 -1.44
C ASN A 67 11.33 -10.43 -1.76
N LEU A 68 11.79 -9.96 -2.90
CA LEU A 68 13.16 -10.11 -3.38
C LEU A 68 14.23 -9.47 -2.45
N VAL A 69 13.78 -8.69 -1.46
CA VAL A 69 14.67 -7.92 -0.59
C VAL A 69 14.93 -8.60 0.77
N ASN A 70 13.96 -9.34 1.29
CA ASN A 70 14.09 -10.01 2.60
C ASN A 70 13.38 -11.36 2.58
N ASN A 71 14.13 -12.45 2.66
CA ASN A 71 13.61 -13.83 2.79
C ASN A 71 12.91 -14.10 4.15
N CYS A 72 12.14 -13.15 4.66
CA CYS A 72 11.43 -13.36 5.90
C CYS A 72 10.07 -13.98 5.62
N VAL A 73 9.94 -15.27 5.90
CA VAL A 73 8.64 -15.94 5.87
C VAL A 73 7.89 -15.53 7.13
N PRO A 74 6.73 -14.87 7.00
CA PRO A 74 5.91 -14.55 8.16
C PRO A 74 5.45 -15.82 8.87
N PRO A 75 5.33 -15.82 10.21
CA PRO A 75 4.79 -16.97 10.94
C PRO A 75 3.30 -17.14 10.62
N GLU A 76 2.79 -18.37 10.81
CA GLU A 76 1.34 -18.59 10.78
C GLU A 76 0.67 -17.90 12.00
N PRO A 77 -0.53 -17.32 11.83
CA PRO A 77 -1.37 -17.33 10.62
C PRO A 77 -1.08 -16.16 9.64
N LEU A 78 -0.08 -15.32 9.86
CA LEU A 78 0.23 -14.17 8.98
C LEU A 78 0.51 -14.61 7.54
N SER A 79 1.13 -15.79 7.35
CA SER A 79 1.38 -16.34 6.02
C SER A 79 0.08 -16.73 5.29
N THR A 80 -0.97 -17.10 6.01
CA THR A 80 -2.30 -17.35 5.45
C THR A 80 -2.98 -16.02 5.06
N TYR A 81 -2.90 -15.00 5.91
CA TYR A 81 -3.47 -13.68 5.61
C TYR A 81 -2.79 -12.98 4.43
N GLU A 82 -1.53 -13.30 4.16
CA GLU A 82 -0.82 -12.81 2.98
C GLU A 82 -1.57 -13.13 1.67
N MET A 83 -2.14 -14.32 1.58
CA MET A 83 -2.92 -14.74 0.41
C MET A 83 -4.18 -13.89 0.22
N GLU A 84 -4.88 -13.57 1.32
CA GLU A 84 -6.07 -12.72 1.28
C GLU A 84 -5.73 -11.29 0.84
N VAL A 85 -4.63 -10.74 1.37
CA VAL A 85 -4.14 -9.43 0.97
C VAL A 85 -3.71 -9.41 -0.50
N SER A 86 -2.99 -10.43 -0.96
CA SER A 86 -2.61 -10.58 -2.36
C SER A 86 -3.84 -10.65 -3.27
N ASN A 87 -4.85 -11.44 -2.91
CA ASN A 87 -6.10 -11.53 -3.67
C ASN A 87 -6.84 -10.19 -3.75
N ALA A 88 -6.83 -9.40 -2.66
CA ALA A 88 -7.40 -8.07 -2.63
C ALA A 88 -6.68 -7.12 -3.60
N ILE A 89 -5.35 -7.15 -3.61
CA ILE A 89 -4.52 -6.38 -4.54
C ILE A 89 -4.83 -6.80 -5.99
N PHE A 90 -4.79 -8.10 -6.30
CA PHE A 90 -5.05 -8.61 -7.65
C PHE A 90 -6.45 -8.24 -8.14
N THR A 91 -7.47 -8.35 -7.29
CA THR A 91 -8.84 -7.96 -7.63
C THR A 91 -8.92 -6.48 -7.99
N SER A 92 -8.28 -5.63 -7.19
CA SER A 92 -8.26 -4.19 -7.41
C SER A 92 -7.49 -3.81 -8.68
N VAL A 93 -6.34 -4.45 -8.91
CA VAL A 93 -5.53 -4.25 -10.13
C VAL A 93 -6.28 -4.74 -11.37
N ALA A 94 -7.01 -5.86 -11.29
CA ALA A 94 -7.81 -6.37 -12.41
C ALA A 94 -8.90 -5.36 -12.82
N TYR A 95 -9.64 -4.81 -11.85
CA TYR A 95 -10.62 -3.75 -12.12
C TYR A 95 -9.96 -2.49 -12.69
N TYR A 96 -8.84 -2.05 -12.12
CA TYR A 96 -8.10 -0.89 -12.60
C TYR A 96 -7.65 -1.08 -14.06
N ARG A 97 -7.16 -2.27 -14.42
CA ARG A 97 -6.77 -2.63 -15.78
C ARG A 97 -7.92 -2.50 -16.78
N GLU A 98 -9.10 -2.95 -16.41
CA GLU A 98 -10.28 -2.82 -17.29
C GLU A 98 -10.60 -1.36 -17.62
N GLN A 99 -10.30 -0.44 -16.69
CA GLN A 99 -10.53 0.98 -16.88
C GLN A 99 -9.49 1.66 -17.78
N PHE A 100 -8.27 1.12 -17.84
CA PHE A 100 -7.12 1.66 -18.57
C PHE A 100 -6.51 0.62 -19.51
N ARG A 101 -7.34 -0.08 -20.30
CA ARG A 101 -6.91 -1.18 -21.19
C ARG A 101 -5.72 -0.83 -22.07
N TRP A 102 -5.71 0.35 -22.67
CA TRP A 102 -4.65 0.81 -23.55
C TRP A 102 -3.25 0.82 -22.91
N LEU A 103 -3.18 1.05 -21.59
CA LEU A 103 -1.92 1.04 -20.86
C LEU A 103 -1.34 -0.37 -20.78
N TRP A 104 -2.19 -1.38 -20.68
CA TRP A 104 -1.83 -2.75 -20.38
C TRP A 104 -1.45 -3.57 -21.60
N ASP A 105 -1.77 -3.12 -22.79
CA ASP A 105 -1.30 -3.72 -24.03
C ASP A 105 0.23 -3.53 -24.20
N TRP A 106 0.81 -2.59 -23.45
CA TRP A 106 2.23 -2.21 -23.52
C TRP A 106 3.04 -2.58 -22.27
N VAL A 107 2.42 -2.87 -21.15
CA VAL A 107 3.11 -3.04 -19.86
C VAL A 107 2.71 -4.34 -19.20
N GLY A 108 3.67 -5.25 -19.04
CA GLY A 108 3.55 -6.38 -18.12
C GLY A 108 3.69 -5.90 -16.67
N ILE A 109 2.76 -6.26 -15.79
CA ILE A 109 2.86 -5.97 -14.36
C ILE A 109 3.16 -7.27 -13.61
N CYS A 110 4.11 -7.19 -12.70
CA CYS A 110 4.34 -8.20 -11.68
C CYS A 110 4.24 -7.55 -10.29
N ASP A 111 3.85 -8.33 -9.31
CA ASP A 111 3.93 -7.94 -7.91
C ASP A 111 5.40 -7.89 -7.46
N THR A 112 5.76 -6.88 -6.71
CA THR A 112 7.09 -6.72 -6.10
C THR A 112 7.08 -6.99 -4.60
N GLY A 113 5.98 -7.53 -4.08
CA GLY A 113 5.74 -7.71 -2.66
C GLY A 113 5.25 -6.45 -1.96
N PHE A 114 4.80 -6.61 -0.75
CA PHE A 114 4.25 -5.53 0.06
C PHE A 114 4.81 -5.52 1.47
N ARG A 115 4.61 -4.40 2.15
CA ARG A 115 5.05 -4.18 3.52
C ARG A 115 3.86 -3.75 4.36
N MET A 116 3.79 -4.29 5.57
CA MET A 116 2.97 -3.72 6.62
C MET A 116 3.72 -2.56 7.25
N GLN A 117 3.06 -1.42 7.41
CA GLN A 117 3.62 -0.20 7.98
C GLN A 117 2.77 0.21 9.18
N ARG A 118 3.42 0.38 10.32
CA ARG A 118 2.79 0.86 11.55
C ARG A 118 3.26 2.26 11.85
N TYR A 119 2.29 3.17 11.95
CA TYR A 119 2.49 4.55 12.35
C TYR A 119 1.97 4.76 13.77
N VAL A 120 2.80 5.32 14.64
CA VAL A 120 2.40 5.63 16.02
C VAL A 120 1.59 6.92 16.02
N ARG A 121 0.45 6.90 16.72
CA ARG A 121 -0.45 8.05 16.81
C ARG A 121 0.29 9.29 17.34
N GLY A 122 0.16 10.41 16.62
CA GLY A 122 0.77 11.69 16.97
C GLY A 122 2.26 11.83 16.65
N GLU A 123 2.93 10.73 16.23
CA GLU A 123 4.36 10.71 15.95
C GLU A 123 4.68 10.21 14.53
N GLY A 124 3.86 9.27 14.04
CA GLY A 124 4.09 8.61 12.77
C GLY A 124 3.80 9.53 11.59
N PHE A 125 4.65 9.50 10.58
CA PHE A 125 4.46 10.21 9.32
C PHE A 125 5.29 9.60 8.20
N TYR A 126 4.89 9.89 6.97
CA TYR A 126 5.70 9.73 5.79
C TYR A 126 5.58 11.01 4.96
N ARG A 127 6.70 11.72 4.79
CA ARG A 127 6.72 12.98 4.02
C ARG A 127 6.45 12.71 2.55
N GLU A 128 6.07 13.75 1.85
CA GLU A 128 5.81 13.72 0.43
C GLU A 128 6.92 13.02 -0.36
N HIS A 129 6.50 12.06 -1.19
CA HIS A 129 7.39 11.23 -2.02
C HIS A 129 6.65 10.70 -3.25
N ILE A 130 7.37 10.00 -4.08
CA ILE A 130 6.86 9.17 -5.17
C ILE A 130 7.36 7.73 -4.98
N ASP A 131 6.54 6.75 -5.33
CA ASP A 131 6.86 5.34 -5.13
C ASP A 131 7.72 4.74 -6.24
N GLY A 132 7.70 5.33 -7.43
CA GLY A 132 8.41 4.87 -8.61
C GLY A 132 9.12 6.01 -9.33
N GLY A 133 10.02 5.67 -10.22
CA GLY A 133 10.75 6.65 -11.02
C GLY A 133 11.84 5.96 -11.84
N PRO A 134 12.54 6.70 -12.72
CA PRO A 134 13.66 6.18 -13.48
C PRO A 134 14.84 5.94 -12.55
N VAL A 135 14.77 4.85 -11.80
CA VAL A 135 15.88 4.37 -10.96
C VAL A 135 16.71 3.42 -11.81
N ARG A 136 18.02 3.53 -11.73
CA ARG A 136 18.95 2.62 -12.45
C ARG A 136 18.79 1.14 -12.09
N VAL A 137 17.95 0.83 -11.10
CA VAL A 137 17.65 -0.52 -10.64
C VAL A 137 16.27 -0.93 -11.17
N VAL A 138 16.23 -1.84 -12.11
CA VAL A 138 15.02 -2.34 -12.81
C VAL A 138 13.92 -2.81 -11.84
N ILE A 139 14.30 -3.27 -10.65
CA ILE A 139 13.40 -3.78 -9.61
C ILE A 139 12.47 -2.67 -9.02
N LEU A 140 12.77 -1.41 -9.24
CA LEU A 140 12.01 -0.28 -8.69
C LEU A 140 11.18 0.46 -9.75
N ASN A 141 10.98 -0.13 -10.91
CA ASN A 141 10.15 0.45 -11.97
C ASN A 141 8.67 0.20 -11.66
N ARG A 142 8.21 0.71 -10.51
CA ARG A 142 6.81 0.58 -10.09
C ARG A 142 5.93 1.42 -11.00
N VAL A 143 4.90 0.79 -11.54
CA VAL A 143 3.89 1.44 -12.39
C VAL A 143 2.72 1.93 -11.54
N LEU A 144 2.30 1.11 -10.57
CA LEU A 144 1.25 1.42 -9.62
C LEU A 144 1.77 1.35 -8.18
N GLY A 145 1.33 2.29 -7.36
CA GLY A 145 1.33 2.21 -5.92
C GLY A 145 0.01 1.64 -5.42
N ALA A 146 0.05 0.89 -4.32
CA ALA A 146 -1.11 0.34 -3.64
C ALA A 146 -0.96 0.55 -2.13
N VAL A 147 -1.97 1.15 -1.51
CA VAL A 147 -2.05 1.32 -0.05
C VAL A 147 -3.33 0.68 0.45
N ILE A 148 -3.22 -0.35 1.28
CA ILE A 148 -4.35 -0.97 1.98
C ILE A 148 -4.37 -0.44 3.41
N TYR A 149 -5.53 0.03 3.85
CA TYR A 149 -5.73 0.51 5.21
C TYR A 149 -6.35 -0.60 6.06
N LEU A 150 -5.70 -0.93 7.17
CA LEU A 150 -6.14 -2.01 8.06
C LEU A 150 -6.98 -1.51 9.24
N ASN A 151 -7.02 -0.21 9.48
CA ASN A 151 -7.86 0.39 10.51
C ASN A 151 -8.37 1.76 10.08
N ASP A 152 -9.45 2.20 10.71
CA ASP A 152 -9.94 3.56 10.58
C ASP A 152 -9.03 4.52 11.33
N VAL A 153 -8.81 5.70 10.73
CA VAL A 153 -8.19 6.85 11.39
C VAL A 153 -9.08 8.07 11.15
N GLU A 154 -9.59 8.66 12.24
CA GLU A 154 -10.53 9.80 12.16
C GLU A 154 -9.84 11.12 11.79
N ILE A 155 -8.61 11.31 12.28
CA ILE A 155 -7.84 12.54 12.06
C ILE A 155 -6.40 12.17 11.74
N GLY A 156 -5.94 12.53 10.56
CA GLY A 156 -4.67 12.09 10.01
C GLY A 156 -4.75 10.68 9.41
N GLY A 157 -3.62 10.13 8.97
CA GLY A 157 -3.54 8.79 8.38
C GLY A 157 -4.08 8.68 6.95
N GLU A 158 -4.70 9.73 6.43
CA GLU A 158 -5.07 9.83 5.03
C GLU A 158 -3.84 9.86 4.11
N THR A 159 -3.99 9.35 2.89
CA THR A 159 -3.02 9.58 1.83
C THR A 159 -3.43 10.83 1.04
N TYR A 160 -2.61 11.87 1.11
CA TYR A 160 -2.84 13.13 0.39
C TYR A 160 -2.03 13.17 -0.91
N PHE A 161 -2.71 13.39 -2.02
CA PHE A 161 -2.15 13.57 -3.36
C PHE A 161 -2.15 15.06 -3.70
N ARG A 162 -0.99 15.70 -3.60
CA ARG A 162 -0.88 17.16 -3.75
C ARG A 162 -1.31 17.67 -5.12
N GLU A 163 -0.86 17.04 -6.19
CA GLU A 163 -1.13 17.51 -7.56
C GLU A 163 -2.59 17.36 -7.97
N GLN A 164 -3.31 16.42 -7.35
CA GLN A 164 -4.72 16.19 -7.57
C GLN A 164 -5.62 16.87 -6.53
N ASP A 165 -5.03 17.39 -5.45
CA ASP A 165 -5.71 17.94 -4.27
C ASP A 165 -6.76 16.98 -3.69
N ILE A 166 -6.34 15.72 -3.49
CA ILE A 166 -7.20 14.63 -3.00
C ILE A 166 -6.66 14.07 -1.70
N TYR A 167 -7.56 13.88 -0.75
CA TYR A 167 -7.35 13.11 0.46
C TYR A 167 -8.08 11.78 0.36
N VAL A 168 -7.36 10.66 0.45
CA VAL A 168 -7.93 9.32 0.58
C VAL A 168 -7.92 8.95 2.05
N PRO A 169 -9.10 8.89 2.71
CA PRO A 169 -9.17 8.60 4.13
C PRO A 169 -8.73 7.16 4.43
N ALA A 170 -8.09 6.97 5.58
CA ALA A 170 -7.77 5.64 6.09
C ALA A 170 -9.04 4.96 6.60
N ARG A 171 -9.57 4.01 5.83
CA ARG A 171 -10.74 3.19 6.18
C ARG A 171 -10.36 1.72 6.17
N ALA A 172 -10.68 1.02 7.26
CA ALA A 172 -10.42 -0.40 7.38
C ALA A 172 -10.96 -1.18 6.18
N GLY A 173 -10.14 -2.04 5.59
CA GLY A 173 -10.52 -2.86 4.45
C GLY A 173 -10.64 -2.12 3.12
N SER A 174 -10.17 -0.86 3.03
CA SER A 174 -10.09 -0.15 1.75
C SER A 174 -8.67 -0.21 1.17
N ILE A 175 -8.58 -0.05 -0.16
CA ILE A 175 -7.33 0.08 -0.91
C ILE A 175 -7.38 1.31 -1.80
N ALA A 176 -6.27 2.06 -1.85
CA ALA A 176 -6.02 3.07 -2.86
C ALA A 176 -5.03 2.52 -3.89
N LEU A 177 -5.34 2.67 -5.19
CA LEU A 177 -4.45 2.39 -6.32
C LEU A 177 -4.21 3.67 -7.11
N PHE A 178 -2.95 3.94 -7.45
CA PHE A 178 -2.55 5.16 -8.15
C PHE A 178 -1.26 4.95 -8.94
N PRO A 179 -0.99 5.78 -9.97
CA PRO A 179 0.29 5.76 -10.66
C PRO A 179 1.44 6.09 -9.71
N ALA A 180 2.50 5.28 -9.76
CA ALA A 180 3.63 5.40 -8.83
C ALA A 180 4.63 6.53 -9.17
N TYR A 181 4.37 7.28 -10.25
CA TYR A 181 5.32 8.23 -10.82
C TYR A 181 5.20 9.65 -10.25
N TRP A 182 6.08 10.53 -10.78
CA TRP A 182 6.17 11.97 -10.43
C TRP A 182 4.87 12.76 -10.61
N THR A 183 3.90 12.22 -11.34
CA THR A 183 2.57 12.80 -11.48
C THR A 183 1.69 12.66 -10.23
N HIS A 184 2.08 11.77 -9.30
CA HIS A 184 1.31 11.47 -8.09
C HIS A 184 2.20 11.52 -6.84
N PRO A 185 2.84 12.68 -6.56
CA PRO A 185 3.50 12.86 -5.27
C PRO A 185 2.46 12.81 -4.16
N HIS A 186 2.77 12.08 -3.11
CA HIS A 186 1.83 11.85 -2.02
C HIS A 186 2.54 11.75 -0.66
N GLN A 187 1.77 11.96 0.38
CA GLN A 187 2.22 11.85 1.78
C GLN A 187 1.16 11.19 2.64
#